data_1cef01e8e434238c13ff3713ad99dffd
#
_entry.id   1cef01e8e434238c13ff3713ad99dffd
#
_cell.length_a   1.000
_cell.length_b   1.000
_cell.length_c   1.000
_cell.angle_alpha   90.00
_cell.angle_beta   90.00
_cell.angle_gamma   90.00
#
_symmetry.space_group_name_H-M   'P 1'
#
loop_
_entity.id
_entity.type
_entity.pdbx_description
1 polymer ?
#
loop_
_entity_poly.entity_id
_entity_poly.type
_entity_poly.pdbx_seq_one_letter_code
_entity_poly.pdbx_strand_id
1 'polypeptide(L)'
;LYTYPDVMVTCHPDDSPDKVMMQHPTVLIEVLSSGTESHDRVWKFSRYTQLPSLQHYLLVSASSWLVEWYRREPSGVWSFTPLASREDAVALPELGITLPLADIYMELDIQPELDKPRNI
;
A
#
# COMPACT_ATOMS: atom_id res chain seq x y z
N LEU A 1 2.88 -7.67 -20.52
CA LEU A 1 3.21 -6.36 -19.98
C LEU A 1 3.62 -6.50 -18.52
N TYR A 2 4.85 -6.15 -18.24
CA TYR A 2 5.37 -6.24 -16.88
C TYR A 2 5.10 -4.95 -16.14
N THR A 3 4.47 -5.03 -14.98
CA THR A 3 4.37 -3.91 -14.06
C THR A 3 5.03 -4.32 -12.75
N TYR A 4 5.78 -3.39 -12.17
CA TYR A 4 6.47 -3.62 -10.91
C TYR A 4 5.91 -2.66 -9.88
N PRO A 5 5.54 -3.14 -8.68
CA PRO A 5 5.21 -2.24 -7.58
C PRO A 5 6.45 -1.50 -7.13
N ASP A 6 6.24 -0.34 -6.47
CA ASP A 6 7.35 0.45 -5.96
C ASP A 6 8.06 -0.25 -4.80
N VAL A 7 7.31 -0.97 -3.97
CA VAL A 7 7.86 -1.73 -2.85
C VAL A 7 7.19 -3.09 -2.79
N MET A 8 8.00 -4.12 -2.60
CA MET A 8 7.53 -5.49 -2.47
C MET A 8 8.20 -6.12 -1.24
N VAL A 9 7.39 -6.67 -0.33
CA VAL A 9 7.89 -7.36 0.86
C VAL A 9 7.44 -8.80 0.80
N THR A 10 8.38 -9.72 0.98
CA THR A 10 8.09 -11.15 0.98
C THR A 10 8.58 -11.80 2.26
N CYS A 11 7.82 -12.79 2.75
CA CYS A 11 8.22 -13.66 3.85
C CYS A 11 8.44 -15.10 3.37
N HIS A 12 8.27 -15.35 2.07
CA HIS A 12 8.35 -16.70 1.53
C HIS A 12 9.80 -17.12 1.37
N PRO A 13 10.17 -18.36 1.81
CA PRO A 13 11.57 -18.80 1.73
C PRO A 13 12.11 -18.98 0.31
N ASP A 14 11.24 -19.18 -0.67
CA ASP A 14 11.65 -19.31 -2.07
C ASP A 14 12.00 -17.97 -2.71
N ASP A 15 11.58 -16.87 -2.12
CA ASP A 15 11.94 -15.53 -2.59
C ASP A 15 13.23 -15.10 -1.89
N SER A 16 14.23 -14.72 -2.65
CA SER A 16 15.49 -14.26 -2.10
C SER A 16 15.91 -12.95 -2.75
N PRO A 17 16.79 -12.17 -2.09
CA PRO A 17 17.26 -10.90 -2.66
C PRO A 17 17.98 -11.07 -4.00
N ASP A 18 18.50 -12.28 -4.27
CA ASP A 18 19.23 -12.57 -5.50
C ASP A 18 18.32 -12.84 -6.68
N LYS A 19 17.02 -13.03 -6.45
CA LYS A 19 16.08 -13.29 -7.53
C LYS A 19 15.63 -11.99 -8.18
N VAL A 20 15.56 -12.02 -9.51
CA VAL A 20 15.10 -10.87 -10.29
C VAL A 20 13.62 -10.59 -10.05
N MET A 21 12.83 -11.63 -9.78
CA MET A 21 11.39 -11.49 -9.53
C MET A 21 11.02 -12.22 -8.24
N MET A 22 10.32 -11.53 -7.37
CA MET A 22 9.68 -12.16 -6.22
C MET A 22 8.31 -12.68 -6.65
N GLN A 23 8.02 -13.94 -6.32
CA GLN A 23 6.80 -14.61 -6.76
C GLN A 23 5.75 -14.72 -5.66
N HIS A 24 6.14 -14.49 -4.41
CA HIS A 24 5.28 -14.70 -3.25
C HIS A 24 5.25 -13.48 -2.33
N PRO A 25 4.88 -12.29 -2.85
CA PRO A 25 4.86 -11.10 -2.00
C PRO A 25 3.77 -11.23 -0.92
N THR A 26 4.09 -10.72 0.27
CA THR A 26 3.14 -10.59 1.37
C THR A 26 2.49 -9.21 1.36
N VAL A 27 3.27 -8.18 1.05
CA VAL A 27 2.82 -6.78 1.00
C VAL A 27 3.35 -6.15 -0.28
N LEU A 28 2.47 -5.46 -0.99
CA LEU A 28 2.84 -4.63 -2.12
C LEU A 28 2.44 -3.19 -1.82
N ILE A 29 3.32 -2.25 -2.15
CA ILE A 29 3.07 -0.82 -1.95
C ILE A 29 3.34 -0.10 -3.26
N GLU A 30 2.41 0.73 -3.68
CA GLU A 30 2.57 1.59 -4.83
C GLU A 30 2.36 3.04 -4.44
N VAL A 31 3.22 3.92 -4.94
CA VAL A 31 3.12 5.36 -4.74
C VAL A 31 2.42 5.95 -5.95
N LEU A 32 1.36 6.70 -5.71
CA LEU A 32 0.54 7.28 -6.76
C LEU A 32 0.85 8.77 -6.88
N SER A 33 1.27 9.18 -8.05
CA SER A 33 1.42 10.59 -8.38
C SER A 33 0.13 11.14 -8.96
N SER A 34 0.00 12.46 -8.99
CA SER A 34 -1.11 13.10 -9.68
C SER A 34 -1.08 12.71 -11.16
N GLY A 35 -2.21 12.35 -11.71
CA GLY A 35 -2.31 11.89 -13.08
C GLY A 35 -2.28 10.38 -13.26
N THR A 36 -2.19 9.61 -12.18
CA THR A 36 -2.32 8.15 -12.26
C THR A 36 -3.72 7.78 -12.74
N GLU A 37 -3.77 6.98 -13.80
CA GLU A 37 -5.03 6.59 -14.41
C GLU A 37 -5.80 5.61 -13.52
N SER A 38 -7.09 5.86 -13.31
CA SER A 38 -7.90 5.02 -12.45
C SER A 38 -8.07 3.61 -12.99
N HIS A 39 -8.16 3.43 -14.32
CA HIS A 39 -8.28 2.09 -14.89
C HIS A 39 -7.00 1.26 -14.67
N ASP A 40 -5.83 1.91 -14.63
CA ASP A 40 -4.57 1.26 -14.33
C ASP A 40 -4.56 0.73 -12.89
N ARG A 41 -5.11 1.51 -11.94
CA ARG A 41 -5.26 1.07 -10.55
C ARG A 41 -6.14 -0.16 -10.45
N VAL A 42 -7.29 -0.17 -11.12
CA VAL A 42 -8.22 -1.29 -11.11
C VAL A 42 -7.57 -2.54 -11.71
N TRP A 43 -6.85 -2.36 -12.82
CA TRP A 43 -6.18 -3.47 -13.49
C TRP A 43 -5.10 -4.08 -12.59
N LYS A 44 -4.28 -3.24 -11.96
CA LYS A 44 -3.23 -3.71 -11.05
C LYS A 44 -3.82 -4.41 -9.84
N PHE A 45 -4.86 -3.85 -9.25
CA PHE A 45 -5.55 -4.48 -8.12
C PHE A 45 -6.06 -5.86 -8.50
N SER A 46 -6.70 -5.96 -9.67
CA SER A 46 -7.22 -7.24 -10.15
C SER A 46 -6.12 -8.28 -10.33
N ARG A 47 -4.96 -7.86 -10.82
CA ARG A 47 -3.82 -8.76 -11.02
C ARG A 47 -3.20 -9.20 -9.71
N TYR A 48 -2.93 -8.24 -8.83
CA TYR A 48 -2.20 -8.52 -7.60
C TYR A 48 -3.02 -9.34 -6.61
N THR A 49 -4.34 -9.11 -6.55
CA THR A 49 -5.18 -9.87 -5.62
C THR A 49 -5.31 -11.34 -5.99
N GLN A 50 -4.88 -11.73 -7.18
CA GLN A 50 -4.83 -13.13 -7.59
C GLN A 50 -3.60 -13.86 -7.03
N LEU A 51 -2.63 -13.15 -6.48
CA LEU A 51 -1.45 -13.76 -5.87
C LEU A 51 -1.85 -14.36 -4.52
N PRO A 52 -1.74 -15.69 -4.34
CA PRO A 52 -2.24 -16.32 -3.10
C PRO A 52 -1.52 -15.86 -1.84
N SER A 53 -0.25 -15.46 -1.97
CA SER A 53 0.56 -15.02 -0.82
C SER A 53 0.24 -13.61 -0.36
N LEU A 54 -0.38 -12.79 -1.21
CA LEU A 54 -0.57 -11.37 -0.93
C LEU A 54 -1.61 -11.17 0.16
N GLN A 55 -1.23 -10.45 1.21
CA GLN A 55 -2.10 -10.14 2.33
C GLN A 55 -2.48 -8.66 2.39
N HIS A 56 -1.60 -7.79 1.93
CA HIS A 56 -1.82 -6.34 1.97
C HIS A 56 -1.39 -5.68 0.67
N TYR A 57 -2.21 -4.77 0.20
CA TYR A 57 -1.91 -3.93 -0.94
C TYR A 57 -2.17 -2.48 -0.55
N LEU A 58 -1.13 -1.65 -0.59
CA LEU A 58 -1.18 -0.26 -0.16
C LEU A 58 -0.96 0.66 -1.35
N LEU A 59 -1.86 1.62 -1.51
CA LEU A 59 -1.70 2.70 -2.48
C LEU A 59 -1.47 3.99 -1.69
N VAL A 60 -0.27 4.55 -1.81
CA VAL A 60 0.16 5.71 -1.04
C VAL A 60 0.17 6.92 -1.96
N SER A 61 -0.64 7.93 -1.64
CA SER A 61 -0.64 9.16 -2.42
C SER A 61 0.63 9.95 -2.17
N ALA A 62 1.23 10.45 -3.25
CA ALA A 62 2.42 11.30 -3.17
C ALA A 62 2.06 12.79 -3.02
N SER A 63 0.80 13.16 -3.18
CA SER A 63 0.38 14.55 -3.17
C SER A 63 -0.42 14.96 -1.93
N SER A 64 -0.89 13.99 -1.17
CA SER A 64 -1.67 14.25 0.05
C SER A 64 -1.51 13.09 1.01
N TRP A 65 -1.86 13.31 2.28
CA TRP A 65 -1.91 12.21 3.23
C TRP A 65 -3.12 11.35 2.91
N LEU A 66 -2.89 10.28 2.19
CA LEU A 66 -3.93 9.32 1.86
C LEU A 66 -3.27 7.98 1.55
N VAL A 67 -3.62 6.96 2.32
CA VAL A 67 -3.21 5.59 2.05
C VAL A 67 -4.48 4.78 1.87
N GLU A 68 -4.60 4.14 0.73
CA GLU A 68 -5.68 3.19 0.46
C GLU A 68 -5.15 1.80 0.81
N TRP A 69 -5.68 1.21 1.86
CA TRP A 69 -5.21 -0.05 2.41
C TRP A 69 -6.19 -1.14 2.07
N TYR A 70 -5.76 -2.08 1.25
CA TYR A 70 -6.50 -3.29 0.94
C TYR A 70 -5.89 -4.45 1.71
N ARG A 71 -6.72 -5.18 2.43
CA ARG A 71 -6.30 -6.29 3.29
C ARG A 71 -7.13 -7.52 2.98
N ARG A 72 -6.45 -8.66 2.83
CA ARG A 72 -7.14 -9.95 2.64
C ARG A 72 -7.62 -10.46 3.99
N GLU A 73 -8.93 -10.64 4.12
CA GLU A 73 -9.52 -11.24 5.30
C GLU A 73 -9.34 -12.76 5.29
N PRO A 74 -9.46 -13.44 6.46
CA PRO A 74 -9.33 -14.90 6.51
C PRO A 74 -10.30 -15.63 5.60
N SER A 75 -11.45 -15.02 5.30
CA SER A 75 -12.44 -15.59 4.37
C SER A 75 -12.00 -15.52 2.91
N GLY A 76 -10.91 -14.79 2.59
CA GLY A 76 -10.47 -14.55 1.23
C GLY A 76 -11.03 -13.27 0.62
N VAL A 77 -11.97 -12.62 1.28
CA VAL A 77 -12.52 -11.34 0.84
C VAL A 77 -11.53 -10.23 1.14
N TRP A 78 -11.41 -9.27 0.22
CA TRP A 78 -10.56 -8.09 0.42
C TRP A 78 -11.37 -6.97 1.04
N SER A 79 -10.86 -6.41 2.13
CA SER A 79 -11.45 -5.21 2.74
C SER A 79 -10.61 -3.99 2.42
N PHE A 80 -11.28 -2.85 2.33
CA PHE A 80 -10.67 -1.58 1.96
C PHE A 80 -10.83 -0.60 3.12
N THR A 81 -9.71 0.04 3.50
CA THR A 81 -9.69 1.06 4.55
C THR A 81 -8.91 2.27 4.05
N PRO A 82 -9.53 3.42 3.87
CA PRO A 82 -8.79 4.65 3.58
C PRO A 82 -8.25 5.26 4.88
N LEU A 83 -7.00 5.70 4.86
CA LEU A 83 -6.33 6.30 6.01
C LEU A 83 -5.82 7.67 5.60
N ALA A 84 -6.08 8.70 6.42
CA ALA A 84 -5.75 10.07 6.06
C ALA A 84 -5.28 10.94 7.22
N SER A 85 -5.34 10.46 8.46
CA SER A 85 -5.00 11.28 9.63
C SER A 85 -3.71 10.82 10.30
N ARG A 86 -3.14 11.70 11.15
CA ARG A 86 -1.91 11.40 11.88
C ARG A 86 -2.03 10.17 12.76
N GLU A 87 -3.21 9.95 13.30
CA GLU A 87 -3.47 8.86 14.24
C GLU A 87 -3.65 7.53 13.53
N ASP A 88 -3.81 7.54 12.21
CA ASP A 88 -4.02 6.33 11.45
C ASP A 88 -2.74 5.53 11.29
N ALA A 89 -2.87 4.22 11.23
CA ALA A 89 -1.73 3.33 11.03
C ALA A 89 -2.17 2.07 10.29
N VAL A 90 -1.23 1.49 9.55
CA VAL A 90 -1.43 0.22 8.85
C VAL A 90 -0.87 -0.89 9.72
N ALA A 91 -1.71 -1.81 10.16
CA ALA A 91 -1.27 -2.98 10.90
C ALA A 91 -0.87 -4.08 9.93
N LEU A 92 0.36 -4.54 10.03
CA LEU A 92 0.93 -5.61 9.19
C LEU A 92 1.37 -6.76 10.09
N PRO A 93 0.42 -7.55 10.64
CA PRO A 93 0.75 -8.60 11.60
C PRO A 93 1.68 -9.67 11.01
N GLU A 94 1.60 -9.92 9.73
CA GLU A 94 2.49 -10.89 9.05
C GLU A 94 3.96 -10.48 9.15
N LEU A 95 4.24 -9.18 9.28
CA LEU A 95 5.59 -8.66 9.45
C LEU A 95 5.89 -8.30 10.90
N GLY A 96 4.90 -8.41 11.79
CA GLY A 96 5.05 -8.03 13.20
C GLY A 96 5.19 -6.54 13.43
N ILE A 97 4.71 -5.70 12.53
CA ILE A 97 4.85 -4.25 12.64
C ILE A 97 3.51 -3.54 12.46
N THR A 98 3.48 -2.31 12.95
CA THR A 98 2.42 -1.33 12.67
C THR A 98 3.10 -0.11 12.07
N LEU A 99 2.60 0.37 10.94
CA LEU A 99 3.21 1.47 10.19
C LEU A 99 2.30 2.70 10.28
N PRO A 100 2.65 3.68 11.14
CA PRO A 100 1.85 4.90 11.22
C PRO A 100 1.96 5.74 9.95
N LEU A 101 0.87 6.42 9.58
CA LEU A 101 0.91 7.34 8.45
C LEU A 101 1.95 8.43 8.64
N ALA A 102 2.13 8.90 9.87
CA ALA A 102 3.15 9.90 10.17
C ALA A 102 4.55 9.43 9.75
N ASP A 103 4.86 8.13 9.88
CA ASP A 103 6.15 7.59 9.47
C ASP A 103 6.27 7.50 7.95
N ILE A 104 5.17 7.22 7.26
CA ILE A 104 5.16 7.16 5.79
C ILE A 104 5.48 8.54 5.21
N TYR A 105 4.95 9.59 5.81
CA TYR A 105 5.04 10.95 5.28
C TYR A 105 6.05 11.84 6.01
N MET A 106 6.87 11.29 6.91
CA MET A 106 7.71 12.08 7.82
C MET A 106 8.74 12.98 7.12
N GLU A 107 9.20 12.56 5.94
CA GLU A 107 10.21 13.32 5.20
C GLU A 107 9.60 14.12 4.04
N LEU A 108 8.28 14.11 3.92
CA LEU A 108 7.58 14.84 2.89
C LEU A 108 6.96 16.11 3.48
N ASP A 109 7.06 17.20 2.74
CA ASP A 109 6.46 18.47 3.15
C ASP A 109 4.98 18.51 2.78
N ILE A 110 4.25 17.52 3.29
CA ILE A 110 2.81 17.37 3.06
C ILE A 110 2.14 17.26 4.42
N GLN A 111 1.16 18.14 4.68
CA GLN A 111 0.40 18.11 5.91
C GLN A 111 -0.89 17.32 5.71
N PRO A 112 -1.40 16.64 6.76
CA PRO A 112 -2.69 15.98 6.67
C PRO A 112 -3.79 16.98 6.34
N GLU A 113 -4.77 16.57 5.53
CA GLU A 113 -5.88 17.44 5.15
C GLU A 113 -6.68 17.91 6.38
N LEU A 114 -6.84 17.05 7.37
CA LEU A 114 -7.59 17.37 8.58
C LEU A 114 -6.88 18.38 9.48
N ASP A 115 -5.55 18.55 9.32
CA ASP A 115 -4.74 19.49 10.09
C ASP A 115 -4.60 20.83 9.39
N LYS A 116 -5.04 20.94 8.13
CA LYS A 116 -4.91 22.18 7.36
C LYS A 116 -5.98 23.18 7.78
N PRO A 117 -5.63 24.49 7.81
CA PRO A 117 -6.65 25.51 8.04
C PRO A 117 -7.72 25.44 6.96
N ARG A 118 -8.96 25.57 7.38
CA ARG A 118 -10.08 25.62 6.43
C ARG A 118 -10.22 27.02 5.89
N ASN A 119 -10.25 27.14 4.57
CA ASN A 119 -10.62 28.39 3.91
C ASN A 119 -12.14 28.43 3.86
N ILE A 120 -12.70 29.29 4.64
CA ILE A 120 -14.15 29.45 4.70
C ILE A 120 -14.56 30.61 3.77
#